data_f0b264a08ddb6be548fb2705b45f7150
#
_entry.id   f0b264a08ddb6be548fb2705b45f7150
#
_cell.length_a   1.000
_cell.length_b   1.000
_cell.length_c   1.000
_cell.angle_alpha   90.00
_cell.angle_beta   90.00
_cell.angle_gamma   90.00
#
_symmetry.space_group_name_H-M   'P 1'
#
loop_
_entity.id
_entity.type
_entity.pdbx_description
1 polymer ?
#
loop_
_entity_poly.entity_id
_entity_poly.type
_entity_poly.pdbx_seq_one_letter_code
_entity_poly.pdbx_strand_id
1 'polypeptide(L)'
;IIDGIADLCSDANNIQESNEVVQKLMEWSANYNCHIINVIHQNFGSSKLGTGHLGSFLEKKAETVIQLEANTVNKNWVTVKCGRSRGYSFD
;
A
#
# COMPACT_ATOMS: atom_id res chain seq x y z
N ILE A 1 7.18 -9.25 4.68
CA ILE A 1 6.18 -9.03 3.61
C ILE A 1 4.81 -9.40 4.15
N ILE A 2 3.87 -8.49 4.00
CA ILE A 2 2.47 -8.72 4.39
C ILE A 2 1.60 -8.67 3.14
N ASP A 3 1.13 -9.81 2.71
CA ASP A 3 0.27 -10.00 1.54
C ASP A 3 -1.06 -10.58 2.02
N GLY A 4 -2.09 -9.92 2.05
CA GLY A 4 -2.56 -8.58 1.89
C GLY A 4 -2.81 -7.97 3.25
N ILE A 5 -2.36 -6.78 3.37
CA ILE A 5 -2.45 -6.03 4.64
C ILE A 5 -3.90 -5.81 5.11
N ALA A 6 -4.85 -5.75 4.18
CA ALA A 6 -6.26 -5.55 4.52
C ALA A 6 -6.83 -6.70 5.37
N ASP A 7 -6.20 -7.88 5.35
CA ASP A 7 -6.63 -9.02 6.16
C ASP A 7 -6.40 -8.80 7.66
N LEU A 8 -5.60 -7.80 8.03
CA LEU A 8 -5.41 -7.41 9.42
C LEU A 8 -6.54 -6.54 9.95
N CYS A 9 -7.44 -6.10 9.08
CA CYS A 9 -8.62 -5.32 9.46
C CYS A 9 -9.86 -6.16 9.22
N SER A 10 -10.85 -6.07 10.10
CA SER A 10 -12.18 -6.62 9.83
C SER A 10 -12.90 -5.78 8.77
N ASP A 11 -12.61 -4.48 8.73
CA ASP A 11 -13.16 -3.56 7.73
C ASP A 11 -12.11 -2.50 7.39
N ALA A 12 -11.64 -2.53 6.13
CA ALA A 12 -10.64 -1.57 5.64
C ALA A 12 -11.18 -0.14 5.55
N ASN A 13 -12.50 0.05 5.61
CA ASN A 13 -13.13 1.36 5.67
C ASN A 13 -13.31 1.88 7.11
N ASN A 14 -13.01 1.08 8.11
CA ASN A 14 -13.06 1.52 9.51
C ASN A 14 -11.83 2.38 9.80
N ILE A 15 -12.05 3.65 10.10
CA ILE A 15 -11.00 4.63 10.32
C ILE A 15 -10.12 4.24 11.52
N GLN A 16 -10.74 3.84 12.62
CA GLN A 16 -10.00 3.49 13.83
C GLN A 16 -9.14 2.25 13.64
N GLU A 17 -9.69 1.17 13.08
CA GLU A 17 -8.93 -0.04 12.78
C GLU A 17 -7.79 0.23 11.82
N SER A 18 -8.05 0.98 10.76
CA SER A 18 -7.04 1.30 9.75
C SER A 18 -5.89 2.09 10.36
N ASN A 19 -6.20 3.05 11.23
CA ASN A 19 -5.18 3.83 11.92
C ASN A 19 -4.35 2.95 12.87
N GLU A 20 -4.99 2.05 13.60
CA GLU A 20 -4.30 1.12 14.51
C GLU A 20 -3.33 0.20 13.76
N VAL A 21 -3.74 -0.33 12.61
CA VAL A 21 -2.88 -1.18 11.78
C VAL A 21 -1.66 -0.41 11.30
N VAL A 22 -1.86 0.80 10.80
CA VAL A 22 -0.75 1.63 10.31
C VAL A 22 0.20 2.00 11.44
N GLN A 23 -0.32 2.34 12.61
CA GLN A 23 0.49 2.63 13.80
C GLN A 23 1.34 1.42 14.20
N LYS A 24 0.75 0.22 14.17
CA LYS A 24 1.47 -1.02 14.46
C LYS A 24 2.63 -1.24 13.50
N LEU A 25 2.41 -1.02 12.21
CA LEU A 25 3.46 -1.16 11.21
C LEU A 25 4.62 -0.18 11.46
N MET A 26 4.28 1.05 11.83
CA MET A 26 5.29 2.05 12.16
C MET A 26 6.10 1.66 13.39
N GLU A 27 5.42 1.16 14.43
CA GLU A 27 6.09 0.67 15.65
C GLU A 27 7.03 -0.49 15.34
N TRP A 28 6.59 -1.47 14.56
CA TRP A 28 7.40 -2.62 14.22
C TRP A 28 8.64 -2.24 13.41
N SER A 29 8.48 -1.36 12.43
CA SER A 29 9.63 -0.93 11.63
C SER A 29 10.66 -0.17 12.47
N ALA A 30 10.22 0.65 13.42
CA ALA A 30 11.10 1.37 14.31
C ALA A 30 11.75 0.46 15.37
N ASN A 31 10.94 -0.38 16.03
CA ASN A 31 11.41 -1.22 17.13
C ASN A 31 12.34 -2.34 16.69
N TYR A 32 12.09 -2.89 15.51
CA TYR A 32 12.87 -4.01 14.98
C TYR A 32 13.86 -3.59 13.90
N ASN A 33 13.91 -2.31 13.58
CA ASN A 33 14.80 -1.73 12.56
C ASN A 33 14.73 -2.53 11.25
N CYS A 34 13.52 -2.68 10.73
CA CYS A 34 13.26 -3.49 9.56
C CYS A 34 12.41 -2.73 8.53
N HIS A 35 12.46 -3.22 7.30
CA HIS A 35 11.56 -2.77 6.25
C HIS A 35 10.33 -3.66 6.21
N ILE A 36 9.18 -3.04 6.02
CA ILE A 36 7.92 -3.77 5.88
C ILE A 36 7.38 -3.50 4.48
N ILE A 37 7.12 -4.57 3.75
CA ILE A 37 6.51 -4.51 2.42
C ILE A 37 5.07 -5.00 2.56
N ASN A 38 4.13 -4.15 2.20
CA ASN A 38 2.70 -4.46 2.27
C ASN A 38 2.12 -4.55 0.86
N VAL A 39 1.20 -5.48 0.69
CA VAL A 39 0.47 -5.63 -0.57
C VAL A 39 -1.00 -5.31 -0.32
N ILE A 40 -1.56 -4.43 -1.13
CA ILE A 40 -2.96 -4.04 -1.04
C ILE A 40 -3.54 -3.85 -2.44
N HIS A 41 -4.80 -4.23 -2.61
CA HIS A 41 -5.52 -4.02 -3.87
C HIS A 41 -5.87 -2.54 -4.04
N GLN A 42 -5.75 -2.04 -5.26
CA GLN A 42 -6.23 -0.70 -5.61
C GLN A 42 -7.74 -0.72 -5.81
N ASN A 43 -8.37 0.42 -5.51
CA ASN A 43 -9.74 0.65 -5.92
C ASN A 43 -9.78 0.92 -7.43
N PHE A 44 -10.65 0.21 -8.12
CA PHE A 44 -10.92 0.48 -9.51
C PHE A 44 -11.90 1.66 -9.60
N GLY A 45 -11.59 2.64 -10.45
CA GLY A 45 -12.44 3.81 -10.63
C GLY A 45 -11.61 5.08 -10.81
N SER A 46 -12.16 6.22 -10.38
CA SER A 46 -11.54 7.54 -10.53
C SER A 46 -10.30 7.72 -9.64
N SER A 47 -10.16 6.93 -8.60
CA SER A 47 -9.04 7.00 -7.67
C SER A 47 -8.15 5.78 -7.82
N LYS A 48 -6.83 6.00 -7.94
CA LYS A 48 -5.83 4.93 -7.94
C LYS A 48 -5.26 4.67 -6.55
N LEU A 49 -5.98 5.05 -5.52
CA LEU A 49 -5.61 4.81 -4.14
C LEU A 49 -5.90 3.35 -3.76
N GLY A 50 -5.23 2.88 -2.73
CA GLY A 50 -5.50 1.58 -2.15
C GLY A 50 -6.91 1.51 -1.56
N THR A 51 -7.33 0.30 -1.21
CA THR A 51 -8.69 0.02 -0.74
C THR A 51 -8.98 0.72 0.59
N GLY A 52 -10.05 1.50 0.62
CA GLY A 52 -10.62 2.10 1.83
C GLY A 52 -9.70 3.07 2.55
N HIS A 53 -10.01 3.34 3.81
CA HIS A 53 -9.19 4.21 4.67
C HIS A 53 -7.81 3.62 4.93
N LEU A 54 -7.72 2.30 5.01
CA LEU A 54 -6.44 1.61 5.19
C LEU A 54 -5.48 1.95 4.06
N GLY A 55 -5.94 1.88 2.81
CA GLY A 55 -5.13 2.24 1.66
C GLY A 55 -4.66 3.69 1.69
N SER A 56 -5.56 4.61 2.02
CA SER A 56 -5.23 6.03 2.13
C SER A 56 -4.19 6.30 3.21
N PHE A 57 -4.33 5.68 4.37
CA PHE A 57 -3.40 5.87 5.48
C PHE A 57 -2.04 5.27 5.17
N LEU A 58 -1.99 4.10 4.53
CA LEU A 58 -0.74 3.47 4.13
C LEU A 58 0.01 4.33 3.13
N GLU A 59 -0.68 4.90 2.15
CA GLU A 59 -0.05 5.75 1.14
C GLU A 59 0.55 7.01 1.73
N LYS A 60 -0.10 7.59 2.76
CA LYS A 60 0.42 8.78 3.43
C LYS A 60 1.65 8.49 4.28
N LYS A 61 1.77 7.28 4.81
CA LYS A 61 2.85 6.92 5.75
C LYS A 61 3.97 6.14 5.09
N ALA A 62 3.72 5.51 3.96
CA ALA A 62 4.74 4.74 3.26
C ALA A 62 5.83 5.66 2.71
N GLU A 63 7.06 5.21 2.75
CA GLU A 63 8.17 5.90 2.10
C GLU A 63 8.06 5.80 0.59
N THR A 64 7.68 4.62 0.10
CA THR A 64 7.55 4.36 -1.33
C THR A 64 6.28 3.58 -1.58
N VAL A 65 5.52 4.01 -2.58
CA VAL A 65 4.35 3.30 -3.07
C VAL A 65 4.63 2.86 -4.50
N ILE A 66 4.51 1.57 -4.73
CA ILE A 66 4.71 0.96 -6.05
C ILE A 66 3.36 0.49 -6.56
N GLN A 67 3.01 0.91 -7.77
CA GLN A 67 1.78 0.50 -8.43
C GLN A 67 2.10 -0.52 -9.51
N LEU A 68 1.35 -1.61 -9.52
CA LEU A 68 1.47 -2.65 -10.52
C LEU A 68 0.22 -2.64 -11.39
N GLU A 69 0.41 -2.52 -12.70
CA GLU A 69 -0.68 -2.53 -13.66
C GLU A 69 -0.47 -3.64 -14.67
N ALA A 70 -1.51 -4.43 -14.93
CA ALA A 70 -1.46 -5.43 -15.98
C ALA A 70 -1.37 -4.75 -17.34
N ASN A 71 -0.49 -5.27 -18.20
CA ASN A 71 -0.39 -4.77 -19.56
C ASN A 71 -1.58 -5.26 -20.37
N THR A 72 -2.29 -4.34 -21.04
CA THR A 72 -3.49 -4.65 -21.80
C THR A 72 -3.19 -5.27 -23.16
N VAL A 73 -1.99 -5.03 -23.70
CA VAL A 73 -1.57 -5.54 -25.00
C VAL A 73 -0.91 -6.91 -24.85
N ASN A 74 -0.05 -7.07 -23.86
CA ASN A 74 0.64 -8.33 -23.60
C ASN A 74 0.37 -8.77 -22.16
N LYS A 75 -0.40 -9.84 -21.99
CA LYS A 75 -0.84 -10.33 -20.68
C LYS A 75 0.29 -10.91 -19.83
N ASN A 76 1.45 -11.17 -20.42
CA ASN A 76 2.61 -11.66 -19.68
C ASN A 76 3.43 -10.54 -19.05
N TRP A 77 3.09 -9.30 -19.32
CA TRP A 77 3.83 -8.14 -18.82
C TRP A 77 3.02 -7.38 -17.78
N VAL A 78 3.74 -6.87 -16.80
CA VAL A 78 3.20 -6.00 -15.76
C VAL A 78 3.99 -4.70 -15.77
N THR A 79 3.27 -3.58 -15.77
CA THR A 79 3.91 -2.27 -15.66
C THR A 79 4.10 -1.93 -14.20
N VAL A 80 5.31 -1.52 -13.84
CA VAL A 80 5.65 -1.09 -12.49
C VAL A 80 5.82 0.42 -12.51
N LYS A 81 5.05 1.13 -11.70
CA LYS A 81 5.09 2.59 -11.63
C LYS A 81 5.36 3.06 -10.22
N CYS A 82 6.05 4.21 -10.11
CA CYS A 82 6.17 4.88 -8.84
C CYS A 82 4.88 5.63 -8.55
N GLY A 83 4.11 5.17 -7.56
CA GLY A 83 2.94 5.90 -7.10
C GLY A 83 3.32 7.09 -6.23
N ARG A 84 4.32 6.89 -5.36
CA ARG A 84 4.83 7.91 -4.47
C ARG A 84 6.19 7.48 -3.94
N SER A 85 7.10 8.42 -3.81
CA SER A 85 8.38 8.18 -3.15
C SER A 85 8.81 9.45 -2.43
N ARG A 86 9.32 9.30 -1.22
CA ARG A 86 9.88 10.42 -0.45
C ARG A 86 11.30 10.76 -0.86
N GLY A 87 11.96 9.84 -1.53
CA GLY A 87 13.26 10.05 -2.14
C GLY A 87 13.13 10.36 -3.62
N TYR A 88 13.87 9.64 -4.43
CA TYR A 88 13.82 9.80 -5.88
C TYR A 88 12.70 8.96 -6.50
N SER A 89 12.00 9.56 -7.47
CA SER A 89 11.02 8.83 -8.25
C SER A 89 11.70 7.84 -9.19
N PHE A 90 10.97 6.78 -9.53
CA PHE A 90 11.38 5.82 -10.54
C PHE A 90 10.20 5.50 -11.46
N ASP A 91 10.49 5.01 -12.63
CA ASP A 91 9.48 4.56 -13.57
C ASP A 91 9.74 3.13 -14.01
#